data_b9e7af20a6ef194a066be6096cfce1bb
#
_entry.id   b9e7af20a6ef194a066be6096cfce1bb
#
_cell.length_a   1.000
_cell.length_b   1.000
_cell.length_c   1.000
_cell.angle_alpha   90.00
_cell.angle_beta   90.00
_cell.angle_gamma   90.00
#
_symmetry.space_group_name_H-M   'P 1'
#
loop_
_entity.id
_entity.type
_entity.pdbx_description
1 polymer ?
#
loop_
_entity_poly.entity_id
_entity_poly.type
_entity_poly.pdbx_seq_one_letter_code
_entity_poly.pdbx_strand_id
1 'polypeptide(L)'
;MSAESVAMARPQARALPPVAAQIDDALARMDAQLDWLIALSPLDGEALWRQFDATGRMVEPQLRYADLETDLEAARHQLDALPIGDVAPSALQALLAEKQRELSRMIDLVQARDRPDFIAASIALFGDVEPDLLDLARRILTDVPAGEPLVADAGIDEVRAAVEAEIDWYRAQAPDFHIDVVVDTDISSMLMVSHGTFYIDGNIRLPHARVDPLIQHEIGTHVVTRHNGQQQALRQLQVGLAQYDPTQEGLGVLAEYLAGYLPGERLRVLAARVVAAAMAANGEGLPAIFDRLHTHHALPTDDAFDVALRARRGGGLTKDAVYLRGVRDLLAYLAADGTFDALFLGKFALSQLDLLQTLIEDGWVVPPALLPRYAAADDFSTRLDACRRTPVECLHQTHRPPEPTP
;
A
#
# COMPACT_ATOMS: atom_id res chain seq x y z
N MET A 1 -41.98 -23.96 3.80
CA MET A 1 -41.10 -24.00 4.98
C MET A 1 -39.93 -23.06 4.69
N SER A 2 -40.00 -21.84 5.17
CA SER A 2 -38.96 -20.80 5.01
C SER A 2 -37.76 -21.19 5.82
N ALA A 3 -36.60 -21.38 5.16
CA ALA A 3 -35.31 -21.46 5.84
C ALA A 3 -34.97 -20.02 6.31
N GLU A 4 -35.28 -19.73 7.56
CA GLU A 4 -34.68 -18.61 8.28
C GLU A 4 -33.19 -18.92 8.41
N SER A 5 -32.37 -18.25 7.62
CA SER A 5 -30.93 -18.16 7.83
C SER A 5 -30.71 -17.51 9.18
N VAL A 6 -30.43 -18.31 10.20
CA VAL A 6 -29.92 -17.82 11.48
C VAL A 6 -28.55 -17.20 11.17
N ALA A 7 -28.52 -15.87 11.03
CA ALA A 7 -27.27 -15.15 10.99
C ALA A 7 -26.55 -15.44 12.32
N MET A 8 -25.56 -16.31 12.29
CA MET A 8 -24.69 -16.56 13.44
C MET A 8 -24.06 -15.20 13.81
N ALA A 9 -24.28 -14.77 15.07
CA ALA A 9 -23.67 -13.55 15.58
C ALA A 9 -22.15 -13.63 15.36
N ARG A 10 -21.58 -12.61 14.71
CA ARG A 10 -20.13 -12.54 14.50
C ARG A 10 -19.43 -12.57 15.86
N PRO A 11 -18.29 -13.27 16.00
CA PRO A 11 -17.52 -13.24 17.23
C PRO A 11 -17.08 -11.79 17.51
N GLN A 12 -17.32 -11.31 18.73
CA GLN A 12 -16.83 -10.01 19.17
C GLN A 12 -15.46 -10.18 19.83
N ALA A 13 -14.52 -9.29 19.48
CA ALA A 13 -13.22 -9.27 20.12
C ALA A 13 -13.36 -8.90 21.62
N ARG A 14 -12.59 -9.56 22.46
CA ARG A 14 -12.49 -9.25 23.88
C ARG A 14 -11.86 -7.87 24.06
N ALA A 15 -12.37 -7.03 24.96
CA ALA A 15 -11.78 -5.73 25.27
C ALA A 15 -10.32 -5.86 25.75
N LEU A 16 -9.47 -4.94 25.27
CA LEU A 16 -8.07 -4.86 25.70
C LEU A 16 -7.95 -4.51 27.19
N PRO A 17 -6.85 -4.89 27.86
CA PRO A 17 -6.51 -4.33 29.17
C PRO A 17 -6.48 -2.79 29.12
N PRO A 18 -6.96 -2.08 30.18
CA PRO A 18 -7.13 -0.63 30.14
C PRO A 18 -5.88 0.15 29.73
N VAL A 19 -4.70 -0.23 30.20
CA VAL A 19 -3.43 0.41 29.84
C VAL A 19 -3.12 0.21 28.35
N ALA A 20 -3.30 -1.01 27.84
CA ALA A 20 -3.09 -1.31 26.42
C ALA A 20 -4.05 -0.51 25.52
N ALA A 21 -5.35 -0.43 25.90
CA ALA A 21 -6.34 0.33 25.16
C ALA A 21 -6.01 1.83 25.12
N GLN A 22 -5.55 2.40 26.24
CA GLN A 22 -5.15 3.84 26.27
C GLN A 22 -3.95 4.13 25.38
N ILE A 23 -2.96 3.24 25.37
CA ILE A 23 -1.76 3.39 24.54
C ILE A 23 -2.12 3.19 23.05
N ASP A 24 -2.89 2.16 22.74
CA ASP A 24 -3.39 1.89 21.38
C ASP A 24 -4.12 3.10 20.79
N ASP A 25 -5.04 3.67 21.56
CA ASP A 25 -5.74 4.91 21.17
C ASP A 25 -4.82 6.11 21.02
N ALA A 26 -3.82 6.27 21.89
CA ALA A 26 -2.86 7.36 21.80
C ALA A 26 -2.01 7.24 20.53
N LEU A 27 -1.45 6.06 20.24
CA LEU A 27 -0.66 5.81 19.03
C LEU A 27 -1.49 6.04 17.77
N ALA A 28 -2.76 5.61 17.73
CA ALA A 28 -3.63 5.83 16.58
C ALA A 28 -3.96 7.31 16.33
N ARG A 29 -4.14 8.10 17.39
CA ARG A 29 -4.32 9.57 17.27
C ARG A 29 -3.05 10.25 16.77
N MET A 30 -1.88 9.85 17.25
CA MET A 30 -0.60 10.42 16.83
C MET A 30 -0.32 10.10 15.37
N ASP A 31 -0.59 8.88 14.91
CA ASP A 31 -0.45 8.48 13.52
C ASP A 31 -1.31 9.37 12.60
N ALA A 32 -2.57 9.58 12.97
CA ALA A 32 -3.49 10.45 12.23
C ALA A 32 -3.06 11.94 12.22
N GLN A 33 -2.38 12.42 13.26
CA GLN A 33 -1.94 13.81 13.37
C GLN A 33 -0.67 14.10 12.57
N LEU A 34 0.18 13.09 12.35
CA LEU A 34 1.48 13.31 11.70
C LEU A 34 1.37 13.63 10.21
N ASP A 35 0.29 13.21 9.55
CA ASP A 35 0.02 13.36 8.10
C ASP A 35 1.29 13.42 7.22
N TRP A 36 2.20 12.50 7.51
CA TRP A 36 3.58 12.50 7.02
C TRP A 36 3.67 12.42 5.49
N LEU A 37 2.67 11.77 4.83
CA LEU A 37 2.64 11.68 3.37
C LEU A 37 2.49 13.06 2.72
N ILE A 38 1.59 13.90 3.25
CA ILE A 38 1.42 15.28 2.77
C ILE A 38 2.67 16.08 3.08
N ALA A 39 3.21 15.97 4.31
CA ALA A 39 4.42 16.66 4.72
C ALA A 39 5.65 16.37 3.81
N LEU A 40 5.68 15.18 3.18
CA LEU A 40 6.77 14.71 2.34
C LEU A 40 6.43 14.71 0.83
N SER A 41 5.24 15.15 0.44
CA SER A 41 4.86 15.29 -0.96
C SER A 41 5.22 16.69 -1.48
N PRO A 42 6.01 16.79 -2.56
CA PRO A 42 6.33 18.09 -3.14
C PRO A 42 5.10 18.71 -3.81
N LEU A 43 5.06 20.04 -3.79
CA LEU A 43 4.05 20.84 -4.48
C LEU A 43 4.33 20.89 -5.99
N ASP A 44 3.29 21.15 -6.79
CA ASP A 44 3.37 21.49 -8.22
C ASP A 44 4.06 20.44 -9.12
N GLY A 45 3.60 19.18 -9.11
CA GLY A 45 4.18 18.09 -9.89
C GLY A 45 4.38 18.39 -11.39
N GLU A 46 3.42 19.04 -12.06
CA GLU A 46 3.56 19.48 -13.46
C GLU A 46 4.68 20.52 -13.66
N ALA A 47 4.86 21.43 -12.70
CA ALA A 47 5.93 22.41 -12.78
C ALA A 47 7.31 21.76 -12.63
N LEU A 48 7.42 20.68 -11.84
CA LEU A 48 8.67 19.92 -11.69
C LEU A 48 9.06 19.24 -13.00
N TRP A 49 8.12 18.66 -13.75
CA TRP A 49 8.40 18.13 -15.08
C TRP A 49 8.89 19.23 -16.05
N ARG A 50 8.18 20.36 -16.10
CA ARG A 50 8.57 21.48 -16.99
C ARG A 50 9.97 22.02 -16.67
N GLN A 51 10.34 22.11 -15.38
CA GLN A 51 11.69 22.51 -14.96
C GLN A 51 12.74 21.50 -15.44
N PHE A 52 12.47 20.21 -15.28
CA PHE A 52 13.38 19.15 -15.67
C PHE A 52 13.59 19.12 -17.19
N ASP A 53 12.51 19.14 -17.98
CA ASP A 53 12.56 19.09 -19.43
C ASP A 53 13.21 20.35 -20.04
N ALA A 54 12.98 21.54 -19.46
CA ALA A 54 13.59 22.79 -19.89
C ALA A 54 15.11 22.81 -19.78
N THR A 55 15.70 21.99 -18.92
CA THR A 55 17.16 21.84 -18.79
C THR A 55 17.75 20.75 -19.70
N GLY A 56 16.95 20.21 -20.63
CA GLY A 56 17.32 19.04 -21.40
C GLY A 56 17.44 17.78 -20.54
N ARG A 57 16.74 17.75 -19.42
CA ARG A 57 16.70 16.62 -18.46
C ARG A 57 18.04 16.36 -17.74
N MET A 58 18.83 17.42 -17.60
CA MET A 58 20.18 17.33 -17.02
C MET A 58 20.28 17.86 -15.58
N VAL A 59 19.28 18.66 -15.15
CA VAL A 59 19.29 19.30 -13.83
C VAL A 59 18.08 18.86 -13.03
N GLU A 60 18.31 18.43 -11.80
CA GLU A 60 17.24 18.04 -10.87
C GLU A 60 16.35 19.23 -10.55
N PRO A 61 15.01 19.12 -10.66
CA PRO A 61 14.10 20.20 -10.30
C PRO A 61 14.13 20.47 -8.80
N GLN A 62 13.90 21.73 -8.42
CA GLN A 62 13.86 22.11 -7.01
C GLN A 62 12.52 21.68 -6.39
N LEU A 63 12.56 20.74 -5.43
CA LEU A 63 11.41 20.33 -4.67
C LEU A 63 11.00 21.43 -3.68
N ARG A 64 9.71 21.67 -3.55
CA ARG A 64 9.12 22.56 -2.55
C ARG A 64 8.00 21.81 -1.85
N TYR A 65 7.86 22.03 -0.56
CA TYR A 65 6.90 21.34 0.29
C TYR A 65 6.03 22.34 1.03
N ALA A 66 4.85 21.90 1.47
CA ALA A 66 4.03 22.66 2.39
C ALA A 66 4.74 22.84 3.75
N ASP A 67 4.37 23.89 4.46
CA ASP A 67 4.82 24.09 5.84
C ASP A 67 4.24 22.99 6.74
N LEU A 68 5.01 22.60 7.75
CA LEU A 68 4.58 21.62 8.73
C LEU A 68 3.64 22.29 9.73
N GLU A 69 2.40 21.80 9.82
CA GLU A 69 1.43 22.27 10.80
C GLU A 69 1.60 21.60 12.18
N THR A 70 2.21 20.41 12.20
CA THR A 70 2.37 19.60 13.42
C THR A 70 3.65 19.99 14.16
N ASP A 71 3.53 20.24 15.47
CA ASP A 71 4.68 20.38 16.39
C ASP A 71 5.30 18.99 16.64
N LEU A 72 6.35 18.69 15.87
CA LEU A 72 7.04 17.40 15.91
C LEU A 72 7.75 17.15 17.26
N GLU A 73 8.23 18.19 17.95
CA GLU A 73 8.87 18.05 19.26
C GLU A 73 7.85 17.70 20.33
N ALA A 74 6.68 18.36 20.32
CA ALA A 74 5.59 18.01 21.22
C ALA A 74 5.06 16.59 20.94
N ALA A 75 4.95 16.18 19.67
CA ALA A 75 4.56 14.83 19.29
C ALA A 75 5.56 13.80 19.83
N ARG A 76 6.86 14.05 19.70
CA ARG A 76 7.91 13.16 20.22
C ARG A 76 7.83 13.02 21.74
N HIS A 77 7.70 14.12 22.47
CA HIS A 77 7.54 14.08 23.93
C HIS A 77 6.33 13.26 24.37
N GLN A 78 5.20 13.41 23.69
CA GLN A 78 4.00 12.62 23.97
C GLN A 78 4.23 11.13 23.68
N LEU A 79 4.90 10.80 22.58
CA LEU A 79 5.22 9.44 22.17
C LEU A 79 6.13 8.75 23.20
N ASP A 80 7.18 9.44 23.64
CA ASP A 80 8.17 8.91 24.59
C ASP A 80 7.60 8.74 25.99
N ALA A 81 6.56 9.49 26.35
CA ALA A 81 5.88 9.41 27.64
C ALA A 81 4.90 8.21 27.77
N LEU A 82 4.62 7.47 26.69
CA LEU A 82 3.70 6.34 26.73
C LEU A 82 4.28 5.20 27.58
N PRO A 83 3.54 4.68 28.57
CA PRO A 83 4.01 3.64 29.49
C PRO A 83 3.92 2.24 28.86
N ILE A 84 4.60 2.00 27.73
CA ILE A 84 4.59 0.72 26.99
C ILE A 84 5.04 -0.43 27.90
N GLY A 85 5.97 -0.17 28.83
CA GLY A 85 6.47 -1.19 29.76
C GLY A 85 5.41 -1.80 30.68
N ASP A 86 4.29 -1.10 30.88
CA ASP A 86 3.19 -1.53 31.76
C ASP A 86 2.15 -2.39 31.03
N VAL A 87 2.31 -2.63 29.72
CA VAL A 87 1.38 -3.43 28.93
C VAL A 87 1.62 -4.93 29.14
N ALA A 88 0.55 -5.65 29.39
CA ALA A 88 0.53 -7.12 29.43
C ALA A 88 -0.66 -7.61 28.58
N PRO A 89 -0.55 -8.76 27.91
CA PRO A 89 0.62 -9.65 27.85
C PRO A 89 1.72 -9.14 26.89
N SER A 90 2.84 -9.86 26.87
CA SER A 90 4.03 -9.48 26.08
C SER A 90 3.77 -9.34 24.56
N ALA A 91 2.81 -10.08 24.00
CA ALA A 91 2.45 -9.96 22.59
C ALA A 91 1.86 -8.57 22.27
N LEU A 92 0.92 -8.07 23.07
CA LEU A 92 0.39 -6.71 22.93
C LEU A 92 1.49 -5.67 23.16
N GLN A 93 2.31 -5.84 24.20
CA GLN A 93 3.44 -4.95 24.48
C GLN A 93 4.39 -4.84 23.28
N ALA A 94 4.75 -5.96 22.66
CA ALA A 94 5.65 -6.00 21.50
C ALA A 94 5.08 -5.20 20.32
N LEU A 95 3.80 -5.43 19.94
CA LEU A 95 3.15 -4.74 18.82
C LEU A 95 3.06 -3.22 19.05
N LEU A 96 2.66 -2.80 20.27
CA LEU A 96 2.56 -1.38 20.61
C LEU A 96 3.94 -0.70 20.69
N ALA A 97 4.96 -1.42 21.17
CA ALA A 97 6.34 -0.91 21.18
C ALA A 97 6.93 -0.78 19.76
N GLU A 98 6.59 -1.69 18.86
CA GLU A 98 6.97 -1.57 17.44
C GLU A 98 6.34 -0.34 16.81
N LYS A 99 5.04 -0.10 17.04
CA LYS A 99 4.34 1.07 16.51
C LYS A 99 4.90 2.38 17.09
N GLN A 100 5.21 2.43 18.38
CA GLN A 100 5.88 3.59 18.99
C GLN A 100 7.21 3.88 18.28
N ARG A 101 8.05 2.87 18.03
CA ARG A 101 9.31 3.06 17.31
C ARG A 101 9.12 3.50 15.87
N GLU A 102 8.10 2.99 15.18
CA GLU A 102 7.77 3.41 13.82
C GLU A 102 7.38 4.89 13.77
N LEU A 103 6.47 5.34 14.64
CA LEU A 103 6.07 6.77 14.72
C LEU A 103 7.26 7.68 15.07
N SER A 104 8.17 7.22 15.95
CA SER A 104 9.42 7.96 16.22
C SER A 104 10.26 8.13 14.94
N ARG A 105 10.43 7.07 14.13
CA ARG A 105 11.14 7.11 12.85
C ARG A 105 10.41 7.96 11.79
N MET A 106 9.08 7.99 11.80
CA MET A 106 8.30 8.89 10.93
C MET A 106 8.59 10.37 11.27
N ILE A 107 8.66 10.71 12.56
CA ILE A 107 9.05 12.05 13.00
C ILE A 107 10.47 12.37 12.51
N ASP A 108 11.43 11.44 12.67
CA ASP A 108 12.81 11.61 12.18
C ASP A 108 12.84 11.87 10.67
N LEU A 109 12.07 11.12 9.89
CA LEU A 109 11.99 11.26 8.44
C LEU A 109 11.45 12.63 8.03
N VAL A 110 10.38 13.10 8.67
CA VAL A 110 9.81 14.44 8.40
C VAL A 110 10.80 15.54 8.78
N GLN A 111 11.50 15.41 9.90
CA GLN A 111 12.53 16.36 10.32
C GLN A 111 13.76 16.37 9.40
N ALA A 112 14.05 15.24 8.74
CA ALA A 112 15.15 15.09 7.80
C ALA A 112 14.83 15.60 6.38
N ARG A 113 13.61 16.05 6.10
CA ARG A 113 13.20 16.61 4.80
C ARG A 113 14.17 17.70 4.35
N ASP A 114 14.63 17.63 3.09
CA ASP A 114 15.61 18.54 2.48
C ASP A 114 17.01 18.56 3.16
N ARG A 115 17.32 17.53 3.96
CA ARG A 115 18.60 17.44 4.68
C ARG A 115 19.41 16.22 4.22
N PRO A 116 20.74 16.20 4.44
CA PRO A 116 21.60 15.08 4.04
C PRO A 116 21.26 13.75 4.71
N ASP A 117 20.62 13.75 5.87
CA ASP A 117 20.23 12.58 6.65
C ASP A 117 18.91 11.95 6.19
N PHE A 118 18.23 12.54 5.21
CA PHE A 118 16.93 12.09 4.70
C PHE A 118 16.95 10.63 4.18
N ILE A 119 18.00 10.25 3.43
CA ILE A 119 18.14 8.88 2.92
C ILE A 119 18.27 7.89 4.09
N ALA A 120 19.11 8.21 5.09
CA ALA A 120 19.29 7.36 6.26
C ALA A 120 18.00 7.21 7.08
N ALA A 121 17.21 8.29 7.22
CA ALA A 121 15.91 8.25 7.90
C ALA A 121 14.89 7.39 7.14
N SER A 122 14.86 7.47 5.80
CA SER A 122 13.99 6.61 4.97
C SER A 122 14.36 5.12 5.10
N ILE A 123 15.65 4.79 5.06
CA ILE A 123 16.15 3.43 5.26
C ILE A 123 15.80 2.92 6.67
N ALA A 124 15.93 3.77 7.69
CA ALA A 124 15.58 3.39 9.06
C ALA A 124 14.10 3.07 9.24
N LEU A 125 13.21 3.72 8.47
CA LEU A 125 11.76 3.52 8.53
C LEU A 125 11.29 2.36 7.65
N PHE A 126 11.68 2.32 6.36
CA PHE A 126 11.15 1.38 5.36
C PHE A 126 12.10 0.23 5.00
N GLY A 127 13.30 0.24 5.56
CA GLY A 127 14.36 -0.69 5.17
C GLY A 127 15.13 -0.25 3.92
N ASP A 128 16.31 -0.82 3.73
CA ASP A 128 17.09 -0.67 2.52
C ASP A 128 16.56 -1.59 1.40
N VAL A 129 17.07 -1.43 0.19
CA VAL A 129 16.78 -2.34 -0.92
C VAL A 129 17.71 -3.56 -0.81
N GLU A 130 17.13 -4.71 -0.51
CA GLU A 130 17.88 -5.97 -0.39
C GLU A 130 18.46 -6.40 -1.73
N PRO A 131 19.66 -7.01 -1.76
CA PRO A 131 20.30 -7.43 -3.02
C PRO A 131 19.45 -8.39 -3.87
N ASP A 132 18.77 -9.34 -3.25
CA ASP A 132 17.88 -10.30 -3.93
C ASP A 132 16.63 -9.62 -4.52
N LEU A 133 16.07 -8.60 -3.84
CA LEU A 133 14.97 -7.80 -4.35
C LEU A 133 15.42 -6.95 -5.55
N LEU A 134 16.62 -6.37 -5.50
CA LEU A 134 17.19 -5.61 -6.62
C LEU A 134 17.45 -6.53 -7.82
N ASP A 135 17.94 -7.73 -7.59
CA ASP A 135 18.17 -8.71 -8.66
C ASP A 135 16.85 -9.20 -9.27
N LEU A 136 15.80 -9.40 -8.48
CA LEU A 136 14.44 -9.67 -8.97
C LEU A 136 13.95 -8.51 -9.85
N ALA A 137 14.08 -7.27 -9.38
CA ALA A 137 13.67 -6.09 -10.13
C ALA A 137 14.40 -5.98 -11.49
N ARG A 138 15.72 -6.25 -11.52
CA ARG A 138 16.51 -6.26 -12.76
C ARG A 138 16.05 -7.35 -13.73
N ARG A 139 15.75 -8.56 -13.24
CA ARG A 139 15.18 -9.62 -14.08
C ARG A 139 13.83 -9.21 -14.67
N ILE A 140 12.93 -8.66 -13.86
CA ILE A 140 11.63 -8.16 -14.36
C ILE A 140 11.83 -7.13 -15.46
N LEU A 141 12.72 -6.16 -15.28
CA LEU A 141 12.96 -5.12 -16.29
C LEU A 141 13.61 -5.65 -17.57
N THR A 142 14.32 -6.78 -17.49
CA THR A 142 14.98 -7.42 -18.65
C THR A 142 14.05 -8.39 -19.37
N ASP A 143 13.32 -9.22 -18.62
CA ASP A 143 12.66 -10.42 -19.16
C ASP A 143 11.14 -10.23 -19.36
N VAL A 144 10.52 -9.32 -18.60
CA VAL A 144 9.08 -9.03 -18.71
C VAL A 144 8.85 -8.01 -19.84
N PRO A 145 8.07 -8.35 -20.88
CA PRO A 145 7.76 -7.42 -21.95
C PRO A 145 6.89 -6.26 -21.44
N ALA A 146 7.08 -5.08 -22.02
CA ALA A 146 6.21 -3.93 -21.74
C ALA A 146 4.76 -4.17 -22.17
N GLY A 147 4.55 -5.05 -23.16
CA GLY A 147 3.25 -5.28 -23.77
C GLY A 147 2.90 -4.18 -24.80
N GLU A 148 1.78 -4.36 -25.48
CA GLU A 148 1.22 -3.32 -26.34
C GLU A 148 0.47 -2.32 -25.47
N PRO A 149 0.63 -1.00 -25.69
CA PRO A 149 -0.12 0.00 -24.94
C PRO A 149 -1.63 -0.20 -25.12
N LEU A 150 -2.34 -0.32 -24.02
CA LEU A 150 -3.80 -0.40 -24.05
C LEU A 150 -4.40 1.01 -24.24
N VAL A 151 -5.54 1.06 -24.93
CA VAL A 151 -6.29 2.31 -25.08
C VAL A 151 -6.89 2.70 -23.73
N ALA A 152 -6.68 3.93 -23.29
CA ALA A 152 -7.28 4.51 -22.10
C ALA A 152 -8.72 4.96 -22.39
N ASP A 153 -9.64 4.01 -22.51
CA ASP A 153 -11.02 4.16 -22.94
C ASP A 153 -12.02 4.37 -21.79
N ALA A 154 -11.67 3.98 -20.58
CA ALA A 154 -12.48 4.23 -19.39
C ALA A 154 -12.19 5.61 -18.75
N GLY A 155 -13.25 6.32 -18.37
CA GLY A 155 -13.19 7.63 -17.72
C GLY A 155 -13.87 7.65 -16.37
N ILE A 156 -14.02 8.87 -15.82
CA ILE A 156 -14.52 9.10 -14.46
C ILE A 156 -15.91 8.48 -14.21
N ASP A 157 -16.84 8.59 -15.17
CA ASP A 157 -18.21 8.08 -14.96
C ASP A 157 -18.24 6.56 -14.83
N GLU A 158 -17.42 5.86 -15.63
CA GLU A 158 -17.31 4.41 -15.60
C GLU A 158 -16.62 3.94 -14.31
N VAL A 159 -15.52 4.60 -13.92
CA VAL A 159 -14.80 4.30 -12.67
C VAL A 159 -15.71 4.50 -11.46
N ARG A 160 -16.46 5.61 -11.41
CA ARG A 160 -17.43 5.86 -10.33
C ARG A 160 -18.52 4.80 -10.25
N ALA A 161 -19.12 4.44 -11.39
CA ALA A 161 -20.14 3.40 -11.42
C ALA A 161 -19.61 2.05 -10.90
N ALA A 162 -18.38 1.69 -11.25
CA ALA A 162 -17.74 0.48 -10.78
C ALA A 162 -17.41 0.55 -9.26
N VAL A 163 -16.96 1.70 -8.76
CA VAL A 163 -16.73 1.95 -7.32
C VAL A 163 -18.03 1.84 -6.52
N GLU A 164 -19.12 2.46 -6.99
CA GLU A 164 -20.42 2.39 -6.35
C GLU A 164 -20.95 0.94 -6.28
N ALA A 165 -20.83 0.19 -7.37
CA ALA A 165 -21.21 -1.22 -7.42
C ALA A 165 -20.40 -2.09 -6.45
N GLU A 166 -19.09 -1.83 -6.32
CA GLU A 166 -18.21 -2.53 -5.39
C GLU A 166 -18.61 -2.25 -3.93
N ILE A 167 -18.86 -0.98 -3.60
CA ILE A 167 -19.30 -0.57 -2.26
C ILE A 167 -20.65 -1.22 -1.90
N ASP A 168 -21.60 -1.24 -2.83
CA ASP A 168 -22.91 -1.85 -2.61
C ASP A 168 -22.82 -3.36 -2.41
N TRP A 169 -21.88 -4.04 -3.08
CA TRP A 169 -21.63 -5.46 -2.88
C TRP A 169 -21.18 -5.75 -1.43
N TYR A 170 -20.30 -4.92 -0.85
CA TYR A 170 -19.88 -5.07 0.56
C TYR A 170 -20.99 -4.69 1.54
N ARG A 171 -21.75 -3.62 1.28
CA ARG A 171 -22.88 -3.20 2.13
C ARG A 171 -23.96 -4.27 2.23
N ALA A 172 -24.18 -5.04 1.18
CA ALA A 172 -25.10 -6.17 1.22
C ALA A 172 -24.70 -7.26 2.24
N GLN A 173 -23.41 -7.38 2.57
CA GLN A 173 -22.87 -8.35 3.51
C GLN A 173 -22.59 -7.77 4.90
N ALA A 174 -22.23 -6.49 4.95
CA ALA A 174 -21.94 -5.72 6.17
C ALA A 174 -22.58 -4.33 6.04
N PRO A 175 -23.78 -4.10 6.59
CA PRO A 175 -24.49 -2.82 6.46
C PRO A 175 -23.73 -1.63 7.05
N ASP A 176 -22.73 -1.87 7.91
CA ASP A 176 -21.82 -0.91 8.50
C ASP A 176 -20.58 -0.63 7.63
N PHE A 177 -20.45 -1.30 6.47
CA PHE A 177 -19.37 -0.99 5.53
C PHE A 177 -19.56 0.41 4.95
N HIS A 178 -18.63 1.30 5.25
CA HIS A 178 -18.70 2.70 4.85
C HIS A 178 -17.34 3.20 4.37
N ILE A 179 -17.39 3.95 3.27
CA ILE A 179 -16.29 4.76 2.76
C ILE A 179 -16.86 6.00 2.07
N ASP A 180 -16.26 7.15 2.32
CA ASP A 180 -16.53 8.38 1.59
C ASP A 180 -15.79 8.34 0.24
N VAL A 181 -16.46 8.76 -0.83
CA VAL A 181 -15.88 8.84 -2.18
C VAL A 181 -15.80 10.30 -2.60
N VAL A 182 -14.61 10.77 -2.92
CA VAL A 182 -14.32 12.15 -3.33
C VAL A 182 -13.69 12.15 -4.72
N VAL A 183 -14.21 12.96 -5.63
CA VAL A 183 -13.56 13.25 -6.91
C VAL A 183 -12.79 14.54 -6.76
N ASP A 184 -11.48 14.49 -7.02
CA ASP A 184 -10.58 15.63 -6.88
C ASP A 184 -9.65 15.68 -8.09
N THR A 185 -9.38 16.85 -8.61
CA THR A 185 -8.49 17.06 -9.78
C THR A 185 -7.04 17.37 -9.41
N ASP A 186 -6.78 17.55 -8.11
CA ASP A 186 -5.47 17.98 -7.60
C ASP A 186 -4.70 16.85 -6.90
N ILE A 187 -5.17 15.59 -6.98
CA ILE A 187 -4.46 14.43 -6.44
C ILE A 187 -3.37 13.93 -7.40
N SER A 188 -2.29 13.40 -6.82
CA SER A 188 -1.14 12.90 -7.57
C SER A 188 -1.24 11.42 -7.99
N SER A 189 -2.37 10.78 -7.69
CA SER A 189 -2.64 9.37 -8.02
C SER A 189 -3.98 9.27 -8.72
N MET A 190 -4.14 8.31 -9.64
CA MET A 190 -5.43 8.07 -10.31
C MET A 190 -6.52 7.68 -9.32
N LEU A 191 -6.18 6.80 -8.38
CA LEU A 191 -7.03 6.31 -7.29
C LEU A 191 -6.19 6.26 -6.01
N MET A 192 -6.78 6.55 -4.86
CA MET A 192 -6.08 6.51 -3.58
C MET A 192 -7.07 6.37 -2.42
N VAL A 193 -6.71 5.55 -1.43
CA VAL A 193 -7.41 5.51 -0.12
C VAL A 193 -6.54 6.21 0.93
N SER A 194 -7.07 7.25 1.55
CA SER A 194 -6.41 7.96 2.64
C SER A 194 -7.39 8.22 3.78
N HIS A 195 -7.01 7.91 5.02
CA HIS A 195 -7.80 8.14 6.25
C HIS A 195 -9.27 7.68 6.19
N GLY A 196 -9.58 6.70 5.33
CA GLY A 196 -10.93 6.15 5.17
C GLY A 196 -11.78 6.87 4.13
N THR A 197 -11.17 7.73 3.31
CA THR A 197 -11.77 8.35 2.13
C THR A 197 -11.13 7.77 0.88
N PHE A 198 -11.94 7.45 -0.11
CA PHE A 198 -11.51 7.01 -1.43
C PHE A 198 -11.52 8.21 -2.39
N TYR A 199 -10.36 8.52 -2.93
CA TYR A 199 -10.17 9.62 -3.86
C TYR A 199 -10.05 9.10 -5.30
N ILE A 200 -10.72 9.77 -6.23
CA ILE A 200 -10.67 9.50 -7.66
C ILE A 200 -10.21 10.78 -8.35
N ASP A 201 -9.15 10.69 -9.17
CA ASP A 201 -8.77 11.81 -10.03
C ASP A 201 -9.90 12.10 -11.03
N GLY A 202 -10.41 13.35 -10.99
CA GLY A 202 -11.46 13.81 -11.90
C GLY A 202 -11.07 13.74 -13.39
N ASN A 203 -9.77 13.71 -13.69
CA ASN A 203 -9.22 13.57 -15.03
C ASN A 203 -8.85 12.13 -15.41
N ILE A 204 -9.21 11.15 -14.56
CA ILE A 204 -8.82 9.75 -14.74
C ILE A 204 -9.13 9.23 -16.14
N ARG A 205 -8.11 8.61 -16.76
CA ARG A 205 -8.21 7.84 -17.99
C ARG A 205 -7.37 6.59 -17.85
N LEU A 206 -7.98 5.43 -18.01
CA LEU A 206 -7.29 4.14 -17.95
C LEU A 206 -7.95 3.12 -18.88
N PRO A 207 -7.25 2.05 -19.24
CA PRO A 207 -7.86 0.96 -19.99
C PRO A 207 -9.00 0.32 -19.19
N HIS A 208 -10.13 0.03 -19.83
CA HIS A 208 -11.28 -0.63 -19.21
C HIS A 208 -10.87 -1.92 -18.45
N ALA A 209 -9.98 -2.71 -19.03
CA ALA A 209 -9.46 -3.94 -18.40
C ALA A 209 -8.77 -3.71 -17.04
N ARG A 210 -8.38 -2.46 -16.72
CA ARG A 210 -7.73 -2.10 -15.47
C ARG A 210 -8.66 -1.54 -14.41
N VAL A 211 -9.92 -1.23 -14.75
CA VAL A 211 -10.89 -0.62 -13.81
C VAL A 211 -11.11 -1.54 -12.61
N ASP A 212 -11.62 -2.76 -12.84
CA ASP A 212 -11.89 -3.70 -11.74
C ASP A 212 -10.63 -4.09 -10.96
N PRO A 213 -9.49 -4.47 -11.57
CA PRO A 213 -8.27 -4.76 -10.82
C PRO A 213 -7.80 -3.63 -9.89
N LEU A 214 -7.88 -2.37 -10.32
CA LEU A 214 -7.50 -1.24 -9.47
C LEU A 214 -8.52 -0.99 -8.34
N ILE A 215 -9.82 -1.19 -8.59
CA ILE A 215 -10.83 -1.14 -7.53
C ILE A 215 -10.58 -2.24 -6.49
N GLN A 216 -10.19 -3.45 -6.92
CA GLN A 216 -9.84 -4.53 -5.99
C GLN A 216 -8.54 -4.23 -5.22
N HIS A 217 -7.59 -3.52 -5.82
CA HIS A 217 -6.42 -3.01 -5.10
C HIS A 217 -6.85 -2.05 -3.98
N GLU A 218 -7.63 -1.04 -4.31
CA GLU A 218 -7.97 0.04 -3.37
C GLU A 218 -9.09 -0.38 -2.40
N ILE A 219 -10.26 -0.78 -2.91
CA ILE A 219 -11.41 -1.13 -2.06
C ILE A 219 -11.27 -2.55 -1.55
N GLY A 220 -11.06 -3.53 -2.44
CA GLY A 220 -10.95 -4.94 -2.09
C GLY A 220 -9.79 -5.25 -1.13
N THR A 221 -8.77 -4.41 -1.08
CA THR A 221 -7.64 -4.56 -0.16
C THR A 221 -7.69 -3.52 0.96
N HIS A 222 -7.44 -2.24 0.64
CA HIS A 222 -7.19 -1.23 1.68
C HIS A 222 -8.43 -0.87 2.49
N VAL A 223 -9.61 -0.80 1.86
CA VAL A 223 -10.85 -0.51 2.58
C VAL A 223 -11.35 -1.73 3.35
N VAL A 224 -11.29 -2.92 2.74
CA VAL A 224 -11.72 -4.16 3.40
C VAL A 224 -10.86 -4.48 4.61
N THR A 225 -9.53 -4.39 4.51
CA THR A 225 -8.64 -4.60 5.67
C THR A 225 -8.86 -3.55 6.76
N ARG A 226 -9.11 -2.28 6.39
CA ARG A 226 -9.49 -1.24 7.34
C ARG A 226 -10.81 -1.55 8.04
N HIS A 227 -11.85 -1.97 7.31
CA HIS A 227 -13.14 -2.36 7.87
C HIS A 227 -12.99 -3.53 8.84
N ASN A 228 -12.26 -4.58 8.46
CA ASN A 228 -11.97 -5.71 9.34
C ASN A 228 -11.20 -5.28 10.59
N GLY A 229 -10.22 -4.40 10.44
CA GLY A 229 -9.47 -3.81 11.53
C GLY A 229 -10.35 -3.02 12.52
N GLN A 230 -11.44 -2.39 12.06
CA GLN A 230 -12.42 -1.71 12.93
C GLN A 230 -13.19 -2.67 13.84
N GLN A 231 -13.30 -3.94 13.46
CA GLN A 231 -13.97 -4.97 14.26
C GLN A 231 -13.04 -5.59 15.32
N GLN A 232 -11.76 -5.25 15.32
CA GLN A 232 -10.76 -5.76 16.26
C GLN A 232 -10.72 -4.91 17.53
N ALA A 233 -10.31 -5.55 18.64
CA ALA A 233 -10.08 -4.81 19.89
C ALA A 233 -8.85 -3.90 19.81
N LEU A 234 -7.85 -4.26 19.00
CA LEU A 234 -6.62 -3.51 18.76
C LEU A 234 -6.82 -2.55 17.60
N ARG A 235 -6.94 -1.26 17.89
CA ARG A 235 -7.20 -0.20 16.91
C ARG A 235 -6.08 -0.05 15.87
N GLN A 236 -4.85 -0.44 16.24
CA GLN A 236 -3.74 -0.45 15.27
C GLN A 236 -4.00 -1.37 14.08
N LEU A 237 -4.84 -2.41 14.18
CA LEU A 237 -5.23 -3.23 13.03
C LEU A 237 -6.09 -2.47 12.01
N GLN A 238 -6.77 -1.40 12.43
CA GLN A 238 -7.51 -0.50 11.53
C GLN A 238 -6.58 0.50 10.84
N VAL A 239 -5.68 1.15 11.60
CA VAL A 239 -4.84 2.24 11.10
C VAL A 239 -3.53 1.73 10.49
N GLY A 240 -2.97 0.68 11.01
CA GLY A 240 -1.76 -0.02 10.58
C GLY A 240 -0.81 -0.27 11.75
N LEU A 241 -0.53 -1.55 12.04
CA LEU A 241 0.59 -1.96 12.87
C LEU A 241 1.92 -1.55 12.22
N ALA A 242 3.00 -1.54 12.98
CA ALA A 242 4.30 -1.17 12.44
C ALA A 242 4.68 -1.99 11.20
N GLN A 243 5.24 -1.33 10.20
CA GLN A 243 5.75 -1.95 8.96
C GLN A 243 4.68 -2.72 8.15
N TYR A 244 3.42 -2.32 8.25
CA TYR A 244 2.33 -2.96 7.51
C TYR A 244 2.36 -2.68 5.99
N ASP A 245 3.02 -1.60 5.54
CA ASP A 245 3.03 -1.15 4.14
C ASP A 245 3.41 -2.26 3.13
N PRO A 246 4.49 -3.05 3.30
CA PRO A 246 4.82 -4.11 2.36
C PRO A 246 3.69 -5.14 2.20
N THR A 247 3.06 -5.54 3.28
CA THR A 247 1.94 -6.50 3.23
C THR A 247 0.74 -5.89 2.52
N GLN A 248 0.36 -4.66 2.84
CA GLN A 248 -0.81 -4.02 2.26
C GLN A 248 -0.63 -3.67 0.77
N GLU A 249 0.51 -3.10 0.40
CA GLU A 249 0.80 -2.76 -1.00
C GLU A 249 1.00 -4.01 -1.85
N GLY A 250 1.70 -5.01 -1.30
CA GLY A 250 1.85 -6.32 -1.95
C GLY A 250 0.51 -7.02 -2.14
N LEU A 251 -0.39 -6.96 -1.14
CA LEU A 251 -1.74 -7.53 -1.21
C LEU A 251 -2.59 -6.81 -2.25
N GLY A 252 -2.46 -5.47 -2.38
CA GLY A 252 -3.11 -4.69 -3.43
C GLY A 252 -2.67 -5.13 -4.83
N VAL A 253 -1.37 -5.29 -5.06
CA VAL A 253 -0.86 -5.80 -6.35
C VAL A 253 -1.32 -7.23 -6.60
N LEU A 254 -1.35 -8.08 -5.57
CA LEU A 254 -1.85 -9.44 -5.67
C LEU A 254 -3.36 -9.46 -5.96
N ALA A 255 -4.12 -8.49 -5.45
CA ALA A 255 -5.53 -8.30 -5.77
C ALA A 255 -5.74 -7.98 -7.25
N GLU A 256 -4.88 -7.12 -7.86
CA GLU A 256 -4.91 -6.87 -9.30
C GLU A 256 -4.79 -8.20 -10.10
N TYR A 257 -3.85 -9.08 -9.69
CA TYR A 257 -3.67 -10.40 -10.27
C TYR A 257 -4.88 -11.31 -10.06
N LEU A 258 -5.36 -11.45 -8.82
CA LEU A 258 -6.47 -12.34 -8.46
C LEU A 258 -7.82 -11.84 -9.01
N ALA A 259 -7.98 -10.55 -9.26
CA ALA A 259 -9.12 -9.97 -9.96
C ALA A 259 -9.09 -10.18 -11.49
N GLY A 260 -7.96 -10.64 -12.03
CA GLY A 260 -7.89 -11.12 -13.41
C GLY A 260 -6.94 -10.38 -14.33
N TYR A 261 -6.31 -9.26 -13.91
CA TYR A 261 -5.42 -8.53 -14.82
C TYR A 261 -4.28 -7.79 -14.12
N LEU A 262 -3.08 -8.35 -14.23
CA LEU A 262 -1.82 -7.70 -13.83
C LEU A 262 -0.88 -7.65 -15.05
N PRO A 263 -0.82 -6.53 -15.81
CA PRO A 263 -0.03 -6.45 -17.02
C PRO A 263 1.48 -6.38 -16.73
N GLY A 264 2.29 -6.80 -17.72
CA GLY A 264 3.75 -6.74 -17.64
C GLY A 264 4.28 -5.32 -17.40
N GLU A 265 3.65 -4.32 -18.02
CA GLU A 265 3.93 -2.90 -17.79
C GLU A 265 3.86 -2.53 -16.29
N ARG A 266 2.82 -2.98 -15.58
CA ARG A 266 2.66 -2.73 -14.15
C ARG A 266 3.81 -3.35 -13.33
N LEU A 267 4.18 -4.60 -13.62
CA LEU A 267 5.32 -5.25 -12.96
C LEU A 267 6.64 -4.51 -13.24
N ARG A 268 6.83 -4.03 -14.47
CA ARG A 268 8.02 -3.24 -14.83
C ARG A 268 8.09 -1.91 -14.06
N VAL A 269 6.97 -1.22 -13.86
CA VAL A 269 6.92 0.00 -13.04
C VAL A 269 7.29 -0.31 -11.58
N LEU A 270 6.77 -1.40 -11.00
CA LEU A 270 7.14 -1.82 -9.63
C LEU A 270 8.63 -2.15 -9.51
N ALA A 271 9.19 -2.84 -10.50
CA ALA A 271 10.62 -3.15 -10.57
C ALA A 271 11.49 -1.89 -10.75
N ALA A 272 11.04 -0.94 -11.59
CA ALA A 272 11.70 0.34 -11.78
C ALA A 272 11.77 1.15 -10.48
N ARG A 273 10.73 1.13 -9.65
CA ARG A 273 10.73 1.77 -8.32
C ARG A 273 11.82 1.20 -7.40
N VAL A 274 12.04 -0.11 -7.41
CA VAL A 274 13.12 -0.75 -6.64
C VAL A 274 14.50 -0.31 -7.14
N VAL A 275 14.70 -0.31 -8.47
CA VAL A 275 15.98 0.15 -9.05
C VAL A 275 16.23 1.62 -8.74
N ALA A 276 15.21 2.48 -8.88
CA ALA A 276 15.31 3.90 -8.56
C ALA A 276 15.62 4.15 -7.08
N ALA A 277 14.97 3.42 -6.16
CA ALA A 277 15.23 3.49 -4.73
C ALA A 277 16.68 3.10 -4.40
N ALA A 278 17.21 2.01 -4.99
CA ALA A 278 18.59 1.60 -4.81
C ALA A 278 19.59 2.62 -5.34
N MET A 279 19.33 3.22 -6.51
CA MET A 279 20.17 4.28 -7.09
C MET A 279 20.17 5.53 -6.20
N ALA A 280 18.99 5.97 -5.75
CA ALA A 280 18.87 7.13 -4.86
C ALA A 280 19.53 6.90 -3.50
N ALA A 281 19.41 5.70 -2.92
CA ALA A 281 20.10 5.31 -1.67
C ALA A 281 21.63 5.36 -1.83
N ASN A 282 22.16 5.10 -3.03
CA ASN A 282 23.56 5.23 -3.38
C ASN A 282 23.97 6.67 -3.76
N GLY A 283 23.07 7.65 -3.63
CA GLY A 283 23.35 9.06 -3.87
C GLY A 283 23.20 9.53 -5.31
N GLU A 284 22.65 8.71 -6.21
CA GLU A 284 22.39 9.12 -7.59
C GLU A 284 21.21 10.10 -7.66
N GLY A 285 21.37 11.16 -8.49
CA GLY A 285 20.35 12.20 -8.68
C GLY A 285 19.26 11.82 -9.67
N LEU A 286 18.17 12.59 -9.69
CA LEU A 286 17.03 12.38 -10.58
C LEU A 286 17.42 12.22 -12.06
N PRO A 287 18.34 13.04 -12.66
CA PRO A 287 18.73 12.86 -14.05
C PRO A 287 19.32 11.48 -14.37
N ALA A 288 20.18 10.94 -13.48
CA ALA A 288 20.79 9.63 -13.67
C ALA A 288 19.76 8.50 -13.52
N ILE A 289 18.84 8.62 -12.57
CA ILE A 289 17.75 7.66 -12.37
C ILE A 289 16.81 7.68 -13.59
N PHE A 290 16.40 8.86 -14.05
CA PHE A 290 15.55 9.01 -15.23
C PHE A 290 16.19 8.37 -16.47
N ASP A 291 17.46 8.69 -16.77
CA ASP A 291 18.19 8.12 -17.91
C ASP A 291 18.25 6.59 -17.81
N ARG A 292 18.57 6.05 -16.64
CA ARG A 292 18.57 4.60 -16.39
C ARG A 292 17.23 3.96 -16.72
N LEU A 293 16.13 4.55 -16.26
CA LEU A 293 14.80 3.99 -16.46
C LEU A 293 14.31 4.17 -17.90
N HIS A 294 14.47 5.36 -18.46
CA HIS A 294 13.97 5.69 -19.78
C HIS A 294 14.84 5.10 -20.90
N THR A 295 16.15 5.34 -20.86
CA THR A 295 17.07 4.95 -21.95
C THR A 295 17.46 3.48 -21.88
N HIS A 296 17.79 2.98 -20.69
CA HIS A 296 18.29 1.60 -20.53
C HIS A 296 17.19 0.56 -20.32
N HIS A 297 16.11 0.94 -19.63
CA HIS A 297 14.99 0.02 -19.35
C HIS A 297 13.77 0.29 -20.21
N ALA A 298 13.81 1.28 -21.12
CA ALA A 298 12.75 1.62 -22.05
C ALA A 298 11.38 1.88 -21.40
N LEU A 299 11.36 2.51 -20.21
CA LEU A 299 10.13 3.00 -19.63
C LEU A 299 9.62 4.21 -20.43
N PRO A 300 8.30 4.38 -20.57
CA PRO A 300 7.72 5.62 -21.06
C PRO A 300 8.26 6.83 -20.29
N THR A 301 8.33 7.98 -20.97
CA THR A 301 8.91 9.20 -20.39
C THR A 301 8.23 9.61 -19.08
N ASP A 302 6.90 9.56 -19.06
CA ASP A 302 6.11 9.98 -17.90
C ASP A 302 6.33 9.04 -16.73
N ASP A 303 6.32 7.72 -16.96
CA ASP A 303 6.62 6.70 -15.92
C ASP A 303 8.05 6.83 -15.39
N ALA A 304 9.02 7.03 -16.28
CA ALA A 304 10.43 7.18 -15.91
C ALA A 304 10.65 8.43 -15.05
N PHE A 305 9.97 9.53 -15.37
CA PHE A 305 10.04 10.76 -14.59
C PHE A 305 9.32 10.61 -13.24
N ASP A 306 8.09 10.07 -13.21
CA ASP A 306 7.37 9.87 -11.96
C ASP A 306 8.17 8.99 -11.00
N VAL A 307 8.68 7.85 -11.46
CA VAL A 307 9.48 6.95 -10.64
C VAL A 307 10.78 7.60 -10.17
N ALA A 308 11.48 8.36 -11.03
CA ALA A 308 12.70 9.08 -10.66
C ALA A 308 12.43 10.17 -9.63
N LEU A 309 11.33 10.94 -9.80
CA LEU A 309 10.89 11.96 -8.85
C LEU A 309 10.51 11.35 -7.50
N ARG A 310 9.75 10.25 -7.50
CA ARG A 310 9.37 9.51 -6.29
C ARG A 310 10.58 9.04 -5.50
N ALA A 311 11.63 8.57 -6.17
CA ALA A 311 12.88 8.16 -5.52
C ALA A 311 13.65 9.32 -4.85
N ARG A 312 13.31 10.57 -5.17
CA ARG A 312 13.95 11.78 -4.60
C ARG A 312 13.11 12.48 -3.54
N ARG A 313 11.88 12.02 -3.29
CA ARG A 313 10.96 12.61 -2.32
C ARG A 313 10.62 11.65 -1.18
N GLY A 314 10.11 12.16 -0.06
CA GLY A 314 9.87 11.39 1.15
C GLY A 314 8.74 10.36 1.08
N GLY A 315 7.75 10.56 0.23
CA GLY A 315 6.70 9.58 -0.01
C GLY A 315 7.08 8.47 -0.99
N GLY A 316 8.32 8.48 -1.48
CA GLY A 316 8.95 7.47 -2.34
C GLY A 316 10.25 6.98 -1.71
N LEU A 317 11.41 7.12 -2.40
CA LEU A 317 12.72 6.62 -1.97
C LEU A 317 12.61 5.14 -1.59
N THR A 318 13.08 4.72 -0.42
CA THR A 318 13.03 3.29 -0.03
C THR A 318 11.61 2.79 0.25
N LYS A 319 10.62 3.67 0.52
CA LYS A 319 9.20 3.29 0.57
C LYS A 319 8.72 2.67 -0.74
N ASP A 320 9.18 3.12 -1.87
CA ASP A 320 8.74 2.61 -3.17
C ASP A 320 9.15 1.14 -3.43
N ALA A 321 10.14 0.62 -2.71
CA ALA A 321 10.52 -0.79 -2.77
C ALA A 321 9.51 -1.72 -2.08
N VAL A 322 8.62 -1.20 -1.20
CA VAL A 322 7.67 -2.01 -0.42
C VAL A 322 6.68 -2.78 -1.29
N TYR A 323 6.31 -2.25 -2.47
CA TYR A 323 5.36 -2.90 -3.39
C TYR A 323 5.88 -4.25 -3.89
N LEU A 324 7.05 -4.26 -4.52
CA LEU A 324 7.64 -5.49 -5.07
C LEU A 324 8.09 -6.43 -3.94
N ARG A 325 8.64 -5.87 -2.84
CA ARG A 325 8.95 -6.63 -1.62
C ARG A 325 7.72 -7.35 -1.10
N GLY A 326 6.62 -6.64 -0.95
CA GLY A 326 5.38 -7.20 -0.44
C GLY A 326 4.82 -8.32 -1.33
N VAL A 327 4.83 -8.16 -2.65
CA VAL A 327 4.41 -9.22 -3.58
C VAL A 327 5.31 -10.46 -3.43
N ARG A 328 6.65 -10.27 -3.40
CA ARG A 328 7.60 -11.38 -3.20
C ARG A 328 7.32 -12.14 -1.91
N ASP A 329 7.16 -11.41 -0.81
CA ASP A 329 7.01 -11.99 0.52
C ASP A 329 5.63 -12.66 0.68
N LEU A 330 4.56 -12.09 0.12
CA LEU A 330 3.23 -12.69 0.09
C LEU A 330 3.19 -13.97 -0.74
N LEU A 331 3.82 -14.00 -1.90
CA LEU A 331 3.92 -15.22 -2.70
C LEU A 331 4.70 -16.31 -1.95
N ALA A 332 5.79 -15.96 -1.27
CA ALA A 332 6.53 -16.90 -0.44
C ALA A 332 5.68 -17.44 0.73
N TYR A 333 4.91 -16.57 1.40
CA TYR A 333 3.97 -16.96 2.44
C TYR A 333 2.89 -17.93 1.91
N LEU A 334 2.27 -17.60 0.78
CA LEU A 334 1.25 -18.43 0.18
C LEU A 334 1.81 -19.77 -0.34
N ALA A 335 3.01 -19.78 -0.90
CA ALA A 335 3.70 -21.00 -1.34
C ALA A 335 4.07 -21.94 -0.17
N ALA A 336 4.24 -21.40 1.03
CA ALA A 336 4.41 -22.15 2.28
C ALA A 336 3.08 -22.53 2.95
N ASP A 337 2.01 -22.66 2.18
CA ASP A 337 0.64 -22.98 2.65
C ASP A 337 0.02 -21.94 3.60
N GLY A 338 0.48 -20.70 3.52
CA GLY A 338 -0.10 -19.58 4.25
C GLY A 338 -1.60 -19.39 3.95
N THR A 339 -2.37 -19.03 4.96
CA THR A 339 -3.83 -18.87 4.87
C THR A 339 -4.18 -17.52 4.27
N PHE A 340 -4.89 -17.51 3.14
CA PHE A 340 -5.30 -16.27 2.45
C PHE A 340 -6.16 -15.37 3.34
N ASP A 341 -7.16 -15.93 4.03
CA ASP A 341 -8.10 -15.16 4.86
C ASP A 341 -7.38 -14.41 6.00
N ALA A 342 -6.30 -14.98 6.54
CA ALA A 342 -5.51 -14.33 7.60
C ALA A 342 -4.91 -12.99 7.17
N LEU A 343 -4.68 -12.78 5.87
CA LEU A 343 -4.15 -11.52 5.31
C LEU A 343 -5.16 -10.36 5.43
N PHE A 344 -6.42 -10.65 5.74
CA PHE A 344 -7.51 -9.68 5.88
C PHE A 344 -7.93 -9.39 7.33
N LEU A 345 -7.17 -9.84 8.33
CA LEU A 345 -7.44 -9.53 9.75
C LEU A 345 -7.42 -8.02 10.07
N GLY A 346 -6.70 -7.25 9.29
CA GLY A 346 -6.47 -5.82 9.41
C GLY A 346 -5.19 -5.42 8.69
N LYS A 347 -4.57 -4.32 9.11
CA LYS A 347 -3.30 -3.83 8.54
C LYS A 347 -2.13 -4.19 9.44
N PHE A 348 -1.28 -5.12 9.01
CA PHE A 348 -0.16 -5.66 9.77
C PHE A 348 0.99 -6.13 8.85
N ALA A 349 2.18 -6.32 9.42
CA ALA A 349 3.31 -6.92 8.71
C ALA A 349 3.26 -8.46 8.79
N LEU A 350 3.66 -9.16 7.71
CA LEU A 350 3.71 -10.64 7.71
C LEU A 350 4.51 -11.22 8.88
N SER A 351 5.57 -10.53 9.31
CA SER A 351 6.38 -10.93 10.47
C SER A 351 5.63 -10.92 11.80
N GLN A 352 4.45 -10.31 11.87
CA GLN A 352 3.62 -10.21 13.08
C GLN A 352 2.56 -11.31 13.18
N LEU A 353 2.46 -12.20 12.18
CA LEU A 353 1.43 -13.25 12.15
C LEU A 353 1.43 -14.13 13.39
N ASP A 354 2.60 -14.54 13.90
CA ASP A 354 2.70 -15.38 15.11
C ASP A 354 2.17 -14.64 16.35
N LEU A 355 2.45 -13.33 16.47
CA LEU A 355 1.91 -12.51 17.54
C LEU A 355 0.39 -12.36 17.40
N LEU A 356 -0.11 -12.15 16.20
CA LEU A 356 -1.56 -12.07 15.93
C LEU A 356 -2.25 -13.39 16.20
N GLN A 357 -1.62 -14.53 15.89
CA GLN A 357 -2.16 -15.85 16.23
C GLN A 357 -2.33 -16.00 17.76
N THR A 358 -1.36 -15.55 18.54
CA THR A 358 -1.47 -15.49 20.01
C THR A 358 -2.65 -14.63 20.45
N LEU A 359 -2.85 -13.46 19.81
CA LEU A 359 -3.98 -12.58 20.13
C LEU A 359 -5.34 -13.16 19.71
N ILE A 360 -5.39 -14.00 18.67
CA ILE A 360 -6.58 -14.75 18.27
C ILE A 360 -6.92 -15.79 19.35
N GLU A 361 -5.94 -16.54 19.85
CA GLU A 361 -6.11 -17.52 20.90
C GLU A 361 -6.60 -16.89 22.22
N ASP A 362 -6.14 -15.69 22.53
CA ASP A 362 -6.57 -14.89 23.68
C ASP A 362 -7.93 -14.18 23.46
N GLY A 363 -8.47 -14.19 22.23
CA GLY A 363 -9.76 -13.60 21.87
C GLY A 363 -9.74 -12.09 21.67
N TRP A 364 -8.58 -11.44 21.55
CA TRP A 364 -8.46 -10.00 21.25
C TRP A 364 -8.47 -9.71 19.74
N VAL A 365 -8.17 -10.70 18.92
CA VAL A 365 -8.31 -10.65 17.48
C VAL A 365 -9.33 -11.71 17.06
N VAL A 366 -10.22 -11.34 16.14
CA VAL A 366 -11.26 -12.23 15.58
C VAL A 366 -11.05 -12.41 14.08
N PRO A 367 -11.56 -13.49 13.47
CA PRO A 367 -11.47 -13.68 12.03
C PRO A 367 -12.02 -12.49 11.23
N PRO A 368 -11.53 -12.25 10.01
CA PRO A 368 -11.99 -11.13 9.19
C PRO A 368 -13.50 -11.21 8.92
N ALA A 369 -14.17 -10.07 9.02
CA ALA A 369 -15.62 -9.97 8.80
C ALA A 369 -15.98 -10.04 7.32
N LEU A 370 -15.09 -9.53 6.45
CA LEU A 370 -15.23 -9.50 5.00
C LEU A 370 -13.97 -10.03 4.32
N LEU A 371 -14.18 -10.70 3.21
CA LEU A 371 -13.12 -11.01 2.25
C LEU A 371 -13.36 -10.21 0.95
N PRO A 372 -12.34 -10.01 0.13
CA PRO A 372 -12.48 -9.26 -1.11
C PRO A 372 -13.45 -9.94 -2.09
N ARG A 373 -14.16 -9.15 -2.90
CA ARG A 373 -15.19 -9.66 -3.83
C ARG A 373 -14.64 -10.72 -4.78
N TYR A 374 -13.41 -10.58 -5.25
CA TYR A 374 -12.80 -11.58 -6.14
C TYR A 374 -12.61 -12.95 -5.47
N ALA A 375 -12.59 -13.04 -4.14
CA ALA A 375 -12.55 -14.32 -3.43
C ALA A 375 -13.87 -15.10 -3.50
N ALA A 376 -14.97 -14.45 -3.89
CA ALA A 376 -16.25 -15.11 -4.15
C ALA A 376 -16.41 -15.60 -5.59
N ALA A 377 -15.43 -15.37 -6.48
CA ALA A 377 -15.48 -15.85 -7.86
C ALA A 377 -15.27 -17.37 -7.95
N ASP A 378 -15.98 -18.02 -8.87
CA ASP A 378 -15.95 -19.50 -9.04
C ASP A 378 -14.53 -20.03 -9.32
N ASP A 379 -13.68 -19.25 -9.97
CA ASP A 379 -12.31 -19.61 -10.34
C ASP A 379 -11.25 -19.14 -9.34
N PHE A 380 -11.64 -18.50 -8.24
CA PHE A 380 -10.71 -17.96 -7.24
C PHE A 380 -9.73 -19.00 -6.71
N SER A 381 -10.20 -20.17 -6.30
CA SER A 381 -9.33 -21.24 -5.80
C SER A 381 -8.28 -21.64 -6.83
N THR A 382 -8.66 -21.73 -8.10
CA THR A 382 -7.73 -22.05 -9.20
C THR A 382 -6.68 -20.96 -9.38
N ARG A 383 -7.08 -19.68 -9.33
CA ARG A 383 -6.15 -18.53 -9.42
C ARG A 383 -5.21 -18.46 -8.22
N LEU A 384 -5.72 -18.69 -7.01
CA LEU A 384 -4.92 -18.71 -5.79
C LEU A 384 -3.90 -19.86 -5.83
N ASP A 385 -4.30 -21.04 -6.27
CA ASP A 385 -3.39 -22.19 -6.43
C ASP A 385 -2.34 -21.97 -7.53
N ALA A 386 -2.70 -21.27 -8.60
CA ALA A 386 -1.72 -20.83 -9.61
C ALA A 386 -0.74 -19.82 -9.00
N CYS A 387 -1.23 -18.82 -8.26
CA CYS A 387 -0.45 -17.81 -7.57
C CYS A 387 0.61 -18.43 -6.65
N ARG A 388 0.26 -19.47 -5.86
CA ARG A 388 1.19 -20.19 -4.96
C ARG A 388 2.42 -20.78 -5.67
N ARG A 389 2.33 -21.02 -6.97
CA ARG A 389 3.37 -21.69 -7.78
C ARG A 389 4.03 -20.79 -8.82
N THR A 390 3.53 -19.58 -8.99
CA THR A 390 3.98 -18.66 -10.05
C THR A 390 5.03 -17.70 -9.49
N PRO A 391 6.25 -17.67 -10.05
CA PRO A 391 7.23 -16.65 -9.70
C PRO A 391 6.69 -15.23 -9.99
N VAL A 392 7.17 -14.22 -9.23
CA VAL A 392 6.72 -12.83 -9.37
C VAL A 392 6.81 -12.36 -10.82
N GLU A 393 7.95 -12.60 -11.48
CA GLU A 393 8.21 -12.20 -12.86
C GLU A 393 7.29 -12.85 -13.90
N CYS A 394 6.59 -13.93 -13.52
CA CYS A 394 5.67 -14.66 -14.40
C CYS A 394 4.18 -14.33 -14.16
N LEU A 395 3.84 -13.53 -13.15
CA LEU A 395 2.44 -13.21 -12.83
C LEU A 395 1.67 -12.63 -14.03
N HIS A 396 2.31 -11.82 -14.86
CA HIS A 396 1.70 -11.22 -16.06
C HIS A 396 1.34 -12.25 -17.16
N GLN A 397 1.92 -13.45 -17.16
CA GLN A 397 1.76 -14.44 -18.24
C GLN A 397 0.44 -15.23 -18.15
N THR A 398 -0.20 -15.21 -17.00
CA THR A 398 -1.42 -15.97 -16.73
C THR A 398 -2.70 -15.22 -17.07
N HIS A 399 -2.57 -13.94 -17.47
CA HIS A 399 -3.71 -13.10 -17.77
C HIS A 399 -3.77 -12.70 -19.25
N ARG A 400 -4.91 -13.03 -19.88
CA ARG A 400 -5.37 -12.35 -21.09
C ARG A 400 -6.27 -11.19 -20.66
N PRO A 401 -6.13 -10.00 -21.26
CA PRO A 401 -7.15 -8.98 -21.11
C PRO A 401 -8.52 -9.57 -21.50
N PRO A 402 -9.61 -9.20 -20.81
CA PRO A 402 -10.94 -9.62 -21.24
C PRO A 402 -11.12 -9.23 -22.70
N GLU A 403 -11.61 -10.18 -23.52
CA GLU A 403 -11.93 -9.86 -24.90
C GLU A 403 -12.97 -8.74 -24.91
N PRO A 404 -12.81 -7.71 -25.74
CA PRO A 404 -13.82 -6.67 -25.83
C PRO A 404 -15.17 -7.32 -26.14
N THR A 405 -16.15 -7.04 -25.32
CA THR A 405 -17.54 -7.51 -25.54
C THR A 405 -18.03 -6.97 -26.89
N PRO A 406 -18.55 -7.81 -27.80
CA PRO A 406 -18.94 -7.40 -29.13
C PRO A 406 -20.06 -6.36 -29.16
#